data_2997ae7ba438fafd55e92357e5f78632
#
_entry.id   2997ae7ba438fafd55e92357e5f78632
#
_cell.length_a   1.000
_cell.length_b   1.000
_cell.length_c   1.000
_cell.angle_alpha   90.00
_cell.angle_beta   90.00
_cell.angle_gamma   90.00
#
_symmetry.space_group_name_H-M   'P 1'
#
loop_
_entity.id
_entity.type
_entity.pdbx_description
1 polymer ?
#
loop_
_entity_poly.entity_id
_entity_poly.type
_entity_poly.pdbx_seq_one_letter_code
_entity_poly.pdbx_strand_id
1 'polypeptide(L)'
;MERVQIEFSGIQKVTGDPLPFARRYSLSSVFSVCGCVTVLLSLLFYEYLFVFETAFAISGGPCFNSYQLEALEKAIKQNTIVFLETGSGKTLIAIMLLRSYAYLLRKPLPYIAVFLVPTVVLVTQQAEAVKMNTDLKVGKYWGEMGVDYWDAATWKQQRDEYEVLVMTPAILLDALRRSFLKLDMIKVLIFDECHNARGRHPYACIMMEFYHRQLASNHSQLPRIFGMTASPIKAKGSSSGSNYWKQISELENLMNSK
;
A
#
# COMPACT_ATOMS: atom_id res chain seq x y z
N MET A 1 -16.46 -7.62 15.29
CA MET A 1 -16.19 -7.65 13.84
C MET A 1 -16.77 -6.39 13.23
N GLU A 2 -16.05 -5.29 13.30
CA GLU A 2 -16.46 -4.03 12.66
C GLU A 2 -15.94 -3.99 11.24
N ARG A 3 -16.84 -4.10 10.29
CA ARG A 3 -16.57 -3.83 8.88
C ARG A 3 -16.48 -2.31 8.72
N VAL A 4 -15.31 -1.81 8.35
CA VAL A 4 -15.19 -0.40 7.99
C VAL A 4 -15.68 -0.23 6.56
N GLN A 5 -16.96 0.01 6.46
CA GLN A 5 -17.62 0.52 5.28
C GLN A 5 -17.71 2.03 5.49
N ILE A 6 -16.95 2.81 4.74
CA ILE A 6 -17.14 4.26 4.70
C ILE A 6 -18.24 4.52 3.65
N GLU A 7 -19.49 4.47 4.08
CA GLU A 7 -20.61 4.98 3.30
C GLU A 7 -20.68 6.49 3.50
N PHE A 8 -20.50 7.22 2.44
CA PHE A 8 -20.78 8.66 2.40
C PHE A 8 -22.23 8.90 1.96
N SER A 9 -23.14 8.98 2.93
CA SER A 9 -24.39 9.68 2.76
C SER A 9 -24.31 10.99 3.53
N GLY A 10 -24.20 12.10 2.81
CA GLY A 10 -24.41 13.43 3.38
C GLY A 10 -23.22 14.38 3.32
N ILE A 11 -23.07 15.09 2.19
CA ILE A 11 -22.29 16.31 2.13
C ILE A 11 -23.09 17.40 2.86
N GLN A 12 -22.81 17.63 4.14
CA GLN A 12 -23.12 18.92 4.76
C GLN A 12 -21.84 19.77 4.72
N LYS A 13 -21.95 20.94 4.06
CA LYS A 13 -20.97 22.02 4.18
C LYS A 13 -20.91 22.44 5.65
N VAL A 14 -19.82 22.12 6.32
CA VAL A 14 -19.49 22.70 7.62
C VAL A 14 -18.48 23.79 7.38
N THR A 15 -18.99 25.03 7.39
CA THR A 15 -18.22 26.23 7.67
C THR A 15 -18.06 26.29 9.20
N GLY A 16 -16.85 26.18 9.73
CA GLY A 16 -16.63 26.25 11.16
C GLY A 16 -15.17 26.09 11.54
N ASP A 17 -14.74 26.95 12.38
CA ASP A 17 -13.44 27.30 12.93
C ASP A 17 -12.45 26.16 13.25
N PRO A 18 -11.14 26.46 13.29
CA PRO A 18 -10.10 25.48 13.57
C PRO A 18 -10.18 25.02 15.03
N LEU A 19 -10.28 23.71 15.22
CA LEU A 19 -10.28 23.04 16.51
C LEU A 19 -9.01 23.35 17.32
N PRO A 20 -9.11 23.68 18.62
CA PRO A 20 -7.97 23.93 19.48
C PRO A 20 -7.43 22.63 20.06
N PHE A 21 -6.46 22.00 19.42
CA PHE A 21 -5.72 20.87 20.00
C PHE A 21 -4.21 21.07 19.88
N ALA A 22 -3.71 22.10 20.56
CA ALA A 22 -2.31 22.21 20.91
C ALA A 22 -2.19 22.31 22.44
N ARG A 23 -2.39 21.20 23.16
CA ARG A 23 -1.86 21.07 24.51
C ARG A 23 -0.43 20.57 24.45
N ARG A 24 0.52 21.48 24.71
CA ARG A 24 1.91 21.16 25.04
C ARG A 24 1.91 20.24 26.25
N TYR A 25 2.27 18.98 26.05
CA TYR A 25 2.70 18.13 27.17
C TYR A 25 4.21 18.31 27.34
N SER A 26 4.60 18.87 28.49
CA SER A 26 5.98 18.95 28.95
C SER A 26 6.52 17.55 29.22
N LEU A 27 7.63 17.21 28.59
CA LEU A 27 8.30 15.89 28.58
C LEU A 27 9.04 15.55 29.91
N SER A 28 8.72 16.19 31.03
CA SER A 28 9.53 16.06 32.26
C SER A 28 8.93 15.17 33.36
N SER A 29 7.83 14.45 33.17
CA SER A 29 7.20 13.69 34.26
C SER A 29 6.85 12.23 34.00
N VAL A 30 7.41 11.56 32.98
CA VAL A 30 7.14 10.12 32.69
C VAL A 30 8.44 9.30 32.62
N PHE A 31 9.38 9.56 33.50
CA PHE A 31 10.54 8.67 33.68
C PHE A 31 10.46 8.00 35.05
N SER A 32 9.76 6.91 35.14
CA SER A 32 10.04 5.80 36.05
C SER A 32 8.95 4.74 35.98
N VAL A 33 9.03 3.79 35.06
CA VAL A 33 8.58 2.40 35.26
C VAL A 33 9.15 1.52 34.13
N CYS A 34 9.98 0.54 34.53
CA CYS A 34 10.40 -0.66 33.79
C CYS A 34 10.82 -0.55 32.33
N GLY A 35 12.12 -0.69 32.05
CA GLY A 35 12.82 -0.46 30.79
C GLY A 35 12.34 -1.26 29.54
N CYS A 36 11.46 -2.26 29.68
CA CYS A 36 10.93 -3.03 28.55
C CYS A 36 9.65 -2.42 27.96
N VAL A 37 8.83 -1.81 28.80
CA VAL A 37 7.57 -1.15 28.36
C VAL A 37 7.86 0.20 27.71
N THR A 38 8.91 0.89 28.16
CA THR A 38 9.34 2.17 27.58
C THR A 38 9.87 2.03 26.15
N VAL A 39 10.59 0.95 25.84
CA VAL A 39 11.08 0.70 24.46
C VAL A 39 9.93 0.36 23.50
N LEU A 40 8.95 -0.44 23.95
CA LEU A 40 7.76 -0.76 23.15
C LEU A 40 6.84 0.46 22.95
N LEU A 41 6.64 1.25 23.99
CA LEU A 41 5.89 2.50 23.91
C LEU A 41 6.62 3.57 23.09
N SER A 42 7.96 3.65 23.16
CA SER A 42 8.73 4.55 22.32
C SER A 42 8.72 4.14 20.86
N LEU A 43 8.73 2.84 20.53
CA LEU A 43 8.58 2.36 19.16
C LEU A 43 7.18 2.64 18.59
N LEU A 44 6.12 2.39 19.38
CA LEU A 44 4.75 2.72 18.98
C LEU A 44 4.53 4.25 18.87
N PHE A 45 5.14 5.02 19.77
CA PHE A 45 5.08 6.49 19.74
C PHE A 45 5.90 7.07 18.58
N TYR A 46 7.04 6.42 18.23
CA TYR A 46 7.87 6.78 17.08
C TYR A 46 7.15 6.47 15.76
N GLU A 47 6.48 5.32 15.66
CA GLU A 47 5.61 5.01 14.50
C GLU A 47 4.46 6.01 14.38
N TYR A 48 3.82 6.40 15.48
CA TYR A 48 2.71 7.37 15.47
C TYR A 48 3.20 8.78 15.14
N LEU A 49 4.34 9.18 15.70
CA LEU A 49 4.98 10.49 15.42
C LEU A 49 5.48 10.55 13.97
N PHE A 50 6.02 9.45 13.46
CA PHE A 50 6.51 9.35 12.08
C PHE A 50 5.38 9.42 11.05
N VAL A 51 4.23 8.79 11.32
CA VAL A 51 3.02 8.93 10.49
C VAL A 51 2.51 10.38 10.52
N PHE A 52 2.54 11.02 11.69
CA PHE A 52 2.12 12.41 11.85
C PHE A 52 3.10 13.40 11.20
N GLU A 53 4.42 13.18 11.35
CA GLU A 53 5.45 14.01 10.69
C GLU A 53 5.47 13.80 9.17
N THR A 54 5.26 12.58 8.67
CA THR A 54 5.13 12.34 7.23
C THR A 54 3.87 12.98 6.65
N ALA A 55 2.76 12.99 7.38
CA ALA A 55 1.55 13.71 7.01
C ALA A 55 1.78 15.23 7.07
N PHE A 56 2.49 15.73 8.08
CA PHE A 56 2.77 17.16 8.28
C PHE A 56 3.84 17.70 7.33
N ALA A 57 4.87 16.92 7.00
CA ALA A 57 5.92 17.33 6.04
C ALA A 57 5.41 17.43 4.58
N ILE A 58 4.26 16.81 4.27
CA ILE A 58 3.55 17.01 3.01
C ILE A 58 2.69 18.29 3.06
N SER A 59 2.43 18.84 4.24
CA SER A 59 1.50 19.96 4.48
C SER A 59 2.06 21.37 4.19
N GLY A 60 3.07 21.49 3.32
CA GLY A 60 3.13 22.68 2.46
C GLY A 60 2.04 22.67 1.38
N GLY A 61 1.13 21.69 1.40
CA GLY A 61 0.02 21.42 0.48
C GLY A 61 -1.28 21.04 1.20
N PRO A 62 -2.35 20.72 0.49
CA PRO A 62 -3.71 20.62 1.00
C PRO A 62 -3.83 19.65 2.18
N CYS A 63 -4.60 20.04 3.18
CA CYS A 63 -4.92 19.23 4.35
C CYS A 63 -5.39 17.82 3.97
N PHE A 64 -4.77 16.80 4.56
CA PHE A 64 -5.25 15.42 4.42
C PHE A 64 -6.65 15.32 5.03
N ASN A 65 -7.52 14.64 4.32
CA ASN A 65 -8.82 14.31 4.86
C ASN A 65 -8.68 13.22 5.93
N SER A 66 -9.52 13.26 6.95
CA SER A 66 -9.50 12.31 8.07
C SER A 66 -9.56 10.85 7.61
N TYR A 67 -10.34 10.55 6.55
CA TYR A 67 -10.42 9.20 5.98
C TYR A 67 -9.11 8.70 5.34
N GLN A 68 -8.28 9.61 4.79
CA GLN A 68 -6.99 9.24 4.21
C GLN A 68 -6.00 8.84 5.31
N LEU A 69 -6.02 9.56 6.43
CA LEU A 69 -5.20 9.23 7.60
C LEU A 69 -5.64 7.92 8.24
N GLU A 70 -6.95 7.69 8.39
CA GLU A 70 -7.50 6.43 8.88
C GLU A 70 -7.11 5.24 7.99
N ALA A 71 -7.24 5.40 6.67
CA ALA A 71 -6.85 4.37 5.70
C ALA A 71 -5.36 4.06 5.77
N LEU A 72 -4.51 5.09 5.91
CA LEU A 72 -3.07 4.93 6.07
C LEU A 72 -2.72 4.20 7.36
N GLU A 73 -3.30 4.60 8.48
CA GLU A 73 -3.07 3.97 9.78
C GLU A 73 -3.41 2.48 9.75
N LYS A 74 -4.52 2.11 9.12
CA LYS A 74 -4.90 0.72 8.92
C LYS A 74 -3.92 -0.01 8.00
N ALA A 75 -3.52 0.61 6.88
CA ALA A 75 -2.59 0.02 5.92
C ALA A 75 -1.20 -0.24 6.51
N ILE A 76 -0.73 0.57 7.45
CA ILE A 76 0.52 0.34 8.17
C ILE A 76 0.39 -0.88 9.09
N LYS A 77 -0.74 -1.05 9.78
CA LYS A 77 -0.95 -2.10 10.79
C LYS A 77 -1.29 -3.46 10.19
N GLN A 78 -2.07 -3.48 9.09
CA GLN A 78 -2.59 -4.71 8.49
C GLN A 78 -2.76 -4.59 6.97
N ASN A 79 -2.96 -5.71 6.28
CA ASN A 79 -3.35 -5.70 4.87
C ASN A 79 -4.71 -4.99 4.73
N THR A 80 -4.79 -4.08 3.77
CA THR A 80 -5.94 -3.18 3.66
C THR A 80 -6.37 -3.00 2.21
N ILE A 81 -7.67 -2.99 1.97
CA ILE A 81 -8.26 -2.55 0.71
C ILE A 81 -9.01 -1.26 0.95
N VAL A 82 -8.76 -0.27 0.10
CA VAL A 82 -9.42 1.05 0.16
C VAL A 82 -10.36 1.20 -1.03
N PHE A 83 -11.63 1.41 -0.72
CA PHE A 83 -12.66 1.74 -1.71
C PHE A 83 -12.96 3.23 -1.66
N LEU A 84 -12.45 3.97 -2.62
CA LEU A 84 -12.60 5.41 -2.71
C LEU A 84 -12.85 5.81 -4.16
N GLU A 85 -13.71 6.77 -4.39
CA GLU A 85 -14.01 7.30 -5.72
C GLU A 85 -12.76 7.80 -6.45
N THR A 86 -12.86 7.91 -7.79
CA THR A 86 -11.80 8.51 -8.59
C THR A 86 -11.59 9.97 -8.16
N GLY A 87 -10.33 10.38 -8.00
CA GLY A 87 -9.99 11.74 -7.55
C GLY A 87 -9.95 11.93 -6.04
N SER A 88 -10.34 10.95 -5.22
CA SER A 88 -10.34 11.05 -3.73
C SER A 88 -8.96 10.86 -3.08
N GLY A 89 -7.89 10.77 -3.87
CA GLY A 89 -6.52 10.69 -3.35
C GLY A 89 -6.03 9.29 -3.00
N LYS A 90 -6.56 8.22 -3.60
CA LYS A 90 -6.07 6.84 -3.41
C LYS A 90 -4.56 6.71 -3.60
N THR A 91 -4.03 7.28 -4.68
CA THR A 91 -2.58 7.31 -4.97
C THR A 91 -1.80 8.01 -3.85
N LEU A 92 -2.35 9.05 -3.26
CA LEU A 92 -1.71 9.76 -2.16
C LEU A 92 -1.56 8.87 -0.92
N ILE A 93 -2.58 8.09 -0.57
CA ILE A 93 -2.51 7.10 0.52
C ILE A 93 -1.42 6.06 0.25
N ALA A 94 -1.34 5.56 -0.99
CA ALA A 94 -0.29 4.62 -1.40
C ALA A 94 1.12 5.23 -1.28
N ILE A 95 1.29 6.48 -1.68
CA ILE A 95 2.56 7.22 -1.56
C ILE A 95 2.94 7.41 -0.08
N MET A 96 1.98 7.76 0.77
CA MET A 96 2.22 7.90 2.21
C MET A 96 2.63 6.56 2.84
N LEU A 97 2.01 5.47 2.42
CA LEU A 97 2.40 4.13 2.85
C LEU A 97 3.84 3.82 2.41
N LEU A 98 4.24 4.12 1.17
CA LEU A 98 5.62 3.98 0.71
C LEU A 98 6.60 4.80 1.56
N ARG A 99 6.26 6.04 1.91
CA ARG A 99 7.07 6.88 2.80
C ARG A 99 7.21 6.28 4.20
N SER A 100 6.15 5.70 4.74
CA SER A 100 6.19 5.03 6.06
C SER A 100 7.12 3.82 6.07
N TYR A 101 7.34 3.18 4.92
CA TYR A 101 8.27 2.07 4.76
C TYR A 101 9.66 2.48 4.22
N ALA A 102 9.89 3.77 3.96
CA ALA A 102 11.13 4.26 3.34
C ALA A 102 12.38 3.79 4.08
N TYR A 103 12.37 3.75 5.41
CA TYR A 103 13.49 3.30 6.24
C TYR A 103 13.91 1.84 5.97
N LEU A 104 12.98 0.98 5.52
CA LEU A 104 13.27 -0.40 5.10
C LEU A 104 13.67 -0.52 3.64
N LEU A 105 13.28 0.45 2.80
CA LEU A 105 13.51 0.42 1.36
C LEU A 105 14.84 1.05 0.96
N ARG A 106 15.39 1.94 1.80
CA ARG A 106 16.65 2.66 1.50
C ARG A 106 17.80 1.71 1.24
N LYS A 107 18.50 1.95 0.14
CA LYS A 107 19.73 1.21 -0.17
C LYS A 107 20.84 1.54 0.86
N PRO A 108 21.65 0.58 1.26
CA PRO A 108 21.91 -0.74 0.64
C PRO A 108 20.99 -1.90 1.10
N LEU A 109 19.88 -1.66 1.81
CA LEU A 109 18.99 -2.76 2.23
C LEU A 109 18.42 -3.50 1.01
N PRO A 110 18.24 -4.86 1.09
CA PRO A 110 17.84 -5.67 -0.05
C PRO A 110 16.34 -5.59 -0.38
N TYR A 111 15.62 -4.75 0.34
CA TYR A 111 14.17 -4.68 0.24
C TYR A 111 13.70 -3.66 -0.79
N ILE A 112 12.52 -3.96 -1.37
CA ILE A 112 11.84 -3.12 -2.35
C ILE A 112 10.36 -2.99 -2.01
N ALA A 113 9.73 -1.97 -2.55
CA ALA A 113 8.28 -1.89 -2.70
C ALA A 113 7.90 -2.13 -4.16
N VAL A 114 6.75 -2.74 -4.39
CA VAL A 114 6.21 -2.95 -5.74
C VAL A 114 4.83 -2.31 -5.85
N PHE A 115 4.65 -1.48 -6.88
CA PHE A 115 3.40 -0.83 -7.19
C PHE A 115 2.86 -1.37 -8.51
N LEU A 116 1.82 -2.17 -8.46
CA LEU A 116 1.20 -2.81 -9.61
C LEU A 116 0.06 -1.96 -10.15
N VAL A 117 0.10 -1.71 -11.44
CA VAL A 117 -0.92 -0.93 -12.16
C VAL A 117 -1.40 -1.66 -13.40
N PRO A 118 -2.71 -1.56 -13.76
CA PRO A 118 -3.28 -2.40 -14.80
C PRO A 118 -2.84 -2.06 -16.23
N THR A 119 -2.33 -0.85 -16.49
CA THR A 119 -1.97 -0.40 -17.84
C THR A 119 -0.61 0.30 -17.88
N VAL A 120 0.03 0.27 -19.05
CA VAL A 120 1.35 0.90 -19.29
C VAL A 120 1.32 2.42 -19.04
N VAL A 121 0.24 3.10 -19.46
CA VAL A 121 0.08 4.54 -19.21
C VAL A 121 0.11 4.85 -17.73
N LEU A 122 -0.57 4.04 -16.92
CA LEU A 122 -0.57 4.20 -15.46
C LEU A 122 0.79 3.90 -14.83
N VAL A 123 1.64 3.04 -15.42
CA VAL A 123 3.01 2.83 -14.91
C VAL A 123 3.77 4.15 -14.87
N THR A 124 3.76 4.88 -15.97
CA THR A 124 4.45 6.17 -16.03
C THR A 124 3.82 7.19 -15.10
N GLN A 125 2.49 7.30 -15.08
CA GLN A 125 1.76 8.26 -14.25
C GLN A 125 1.99 8.02 -12.75
N GLN A 126 1.88 6.78 -12.29
CA GLN A 126 2.07 6.45 -10.87
C GLN A 126 3.55 6.56 -10.46
N ALA A 127 4.48 6.18 -11.34
CA ALA A 127 5.90 6.35 -11.07
C ALA A 127 6.29 7.83 -10.92
N GLU A 128 5.78 8.71 -11.77
CA GLU A 128 6.02 10.16 -11.64
C GLU A 128 5.35 10.70 -10.36
N ALA A 129 4.13 10.25 -10.02
CA ALA A 129 3.49 10.64 -8.78
C ALA A 129 4.31 10.24 -7.54
N VAL A 130 4.89 9.03 -7.52
CA VAL A 130 5.78 8.59 -6.44
C VAL A 130 7.06 9.43 -6.41
N LYS A 131 7.71 9.68 -7.54
CA LYS A 131 8.93 10.50 -7.62
C LYS A 131 8.73 11.93 -7.16
N MET A 132 7.59 12.54 -7.52
CA MET A 132 7.30 13.93 -7.14
C MET A 132 7.01 14.09 -5.64
N ASN A 133 6.56 13.04 -4.98
CA ASN A 133 6.10 13.09 -3.59
C ASN A 133 6.99 12.28 -2.63
N THR A 134 8.07 11.67 -3.11
CA THR A 134 9.05 10.94 -2.29
C THR A 134 10.45 11.18 -2.82
N ASP A 135 11.44 10.92 -2.00
CA ASP A 135 12.85 10.89 -2.37
C ASP A 135 13.35 9.46 -2.69
N LEU A 136 12.41 8.50 -2.84
CA LEU A 136 12.71 7.11 -3.20
C LEU A 136 13.07 6.99 -4.68
N LYS A 137 14.03 6.13 -4.98
CA LYS A 137 14.40 5.80 -6.36
C LYS A 137 13.36 4.88 -6.98
N VAL A 138 12.75 5.29 -8.10
CA VAL A 138 11.63 4.60 -8.74
C VAL A 138 12.02 4.06 -10.10
N GLY A 139 11.91 2.75 -10.29
CA GLY A 139 12.01 2.07 -11.58
C GLY A 139 10.63 1.83 -12.20
N LYS A 140 10.56 1.79 -13.55
CA LYS A 140 9.33 1.60 -14.33
C LYS A 140 9.49 0.41 -15.26
N TYR A 141 8.48 -0.52 -15.31
CA TYR A 141 8.60 -1.76 -16.09
C TYR A 141 7.27 -2.18 -16.73
N TRP A 142 7.32 -2.49 -18.02
CA TRP A 142 6.22 -3.06 -18.80
C TRP A 142 6.76 -3.89 -19.96
N GLY A 143 5.93 -4.74 -20.57
CA GLY A 143 6.37 -5.77 -21.54
C GLY A 143 7.13 -5.22 -22.75
N GLU A 144 6.71 -4.09 -23.32
CA GLU A 144 7.36 -3.48 -24.49
C GLU A 144 8.81 -3.01 -24.26
N MET A 145 9.26 -2.93 -23.00
CA MET A 145 10.64 -2.64 -22.65
C MET A 145 11.59 -3.85 -22.84
N GLY A 146 11.08 -4.99 -23.28
CA GLY A 146 11.87 -6.20 -23.41
C GLY A 146 12.25 -6.86 -22.09
N VAL A 147 11.52 -6.57 -21.01
CA VAL A 147 11.75 -7.11 -19.66
C VAL A 147 11.68 -8.65 -19.65
N ASP A 148 10.91 -9.24 -20.57
CA ASP A 148 10.76 -10.68 -20.72
C ASP A 148 12.07 -11.40 -21.08
N TYR A 149 13.04 -10.67 -21.65
CA TYR A 149 14.37 -11.16 -22.02
C TYR A 149 15.44 -10.92 -20.95
N TRP A 150 15.08 -10.28 -19.83
CA TRP A 150 16.02 -9.99 -18.77
C TRP A 150 16.41 -11.26 -18.00
N ASP A 151 17.69 -11.34 -17.67
CA ASP A 151 18.25 -12.39 -16.85
C ASP A 151 18.23 -12.03 -15.35
N ALA A 152 18.68 -12.98 -14.53
CA ALA A 152 18.76 -12.78 -13.08
C ALA A 152 19.73 -11.65 -12.67
N ALA A 153 20.78 -11.41 -13.47
CA ALA A 153 21.77 -10.37 -13.18
C ALA A 153 21.18 -8.99 -13.41
N THR A 154 20.45 -8.79 -14.51
CA THR A 154 19.74 -7.55 -14.83
C THR A 154 18.70 -7.23 -13.76
N TRP A 155 17.87 -8.21 -13.36
CA TRP A 155 16.90 -8.04 -12.30
C TRP A 155 17.53 -7.70 -10.95
N LYS A 156 18.69 -8.31 -10.64
CA LYS A 156 19.46 -7.97 -9.45
C LYS A 156 19.94 -6.54 -9.49
N GLN A 157 20.49 -6.07 -10.62
CA GLN A 157 20.90 -4.68 -10.79
C GLN A 157 19.74 -3.71 -10.57
N GLN A 158 18.58 -3.97 -11.18
CA GLN A 158 17.40 -3.12 -11.01
C GLN A 158 16.94 -3.03 -9.55
N ARG A 159 16.91 -4.18 -8.86
CA ARG A 159 16.58 -4.23 -7.44
C ARG A 159 17.59 -3.51 -6.56
N ASP A 160 18.88 -3.58 -6.91
CA ASP A 160 19.94 -2.94 -6.14
C ASP A 160 19.98 -1.41 -6.39
N GLU A 161 19.47 -0.94 -7.53
CA GLU A 161 19.39 0.47 -7.92
C GLU A 161 18.12 1.16 -7.40
N TYR A 162 16.95 0.52 -7.52
CA TYR A 162 15.66 1.12 -7.23
C TYR A 162 15.05 0.60 -5.92
N GLU A 163 14.32 1.48 -5.24
CA GLU A 163 13.64 1.22 -3.97
C GLU A 163 12.15 0.89 -4.19
N VAL A 164 11.55 1.49 -5.24
CA VAL A 164 10.17 1.24 -5.65
C VAL A 164 10.14 0.82 -7.12
N LEU A 165 9.50 -0.30 -7.39
CA LEU A 165 9.30 -0.80 -8.76
C LEU A 165 7.82 -0.62 -9.14
N VAL A 166 7.53 0.26 -10.10
CA VAL A 166 6.19 0.45 -10.64
C VAL A 166 6.07 -0.35 -11.93
N MET A 167 5.14 -1.30 -11.99
CA MET A 167 5.08 -2.22 -13.11
C MET A 167 3.68 -2.75 -13.41
N THR A 168 3.51 -3.28 -14.61
CA THR A 168 2.32 -4.07 -14.93
C THR A 168 2.36 -5.43 -14.22
N PRO A 169 1.20 -5.99 -13.84
CA PRO A 169 1.15 -7.18 -13.00
C PRO A 169 1.73 -8.44 -13.65
N ALA A 170 1.72 -8.53 -14.98
CA ALA A 170 2.32 -9.66 -15.71
C ALA A 170 3.83 -9.73 -15.49
N ILE A 171 4.51 -8.57 -15.43
CA ILE A 171 5.96 -8.49 -15.20
C ILE A 171 6.33 -9.05 -13.82
N LEU A 172 5.63 -8.64 -12.77
CA LEU A 172 5.90 -9.20 -11.44
C LEU A 172 5.65 -10.71 -11.40
N LEU A 173 4.54 -11.16 -11.98
CA LEU A 173 4.18 -12.58 -12.00
C LEU A 173 5.27 -13.42 -12.68
N ASP A 174 5.76 -12.98 -13.84
CA ASP A 174 6.83 -13.66 -14.56
C ASP A 174 8.15 -13.65 -13.77
N ALA A 175 8.54 -12.51 -13.22
CA ALA A 175 9.75 -12.39 -12.39
C ALA A 175 9.71 -13.29 -11.14
N LEU A 176 8.54 -13.43 -10.51
CA LEU A 176 8.34 -14.35 -9.37
C LEU A 176 8.40 -15.82 -9.82
N ARG A 177 7.75 -16.19 -10.93
CA ARG A 177 7.77 -17.56 -11.48
C ARG A 177 9.16 -18.02 -11.90
N ARG A 178 9.95 -17.11 -12.47
CA ARG A 178 11.37 -17.35 -12.82
C ARG A 178 12.32 -17.21 -11.63
N SER A 179 11.81 -16.86 -10.45
CA SER A 179 12.61 -16.64 -9.23
C SER A 179 13.65 -15.52 -9.34
N PHE A 180 13.47 -14.58 -10.26
CA PHE A 180 14.28 -13.35 -10.37
C PHE A 180 14.00 -12.38 -9.23
N LEU A 181 12.74 -12.30 -8.83
CA LEU A 181 12.30 -11.64 -7.61
C LEU A 181 11.71 -12.67 -6.64
N LYS A 182 11.90 -12.42 -5.35
CA LYS A 182 11.30 -13.24 -4.30
C LYS A 182 10.35 -12.37 -3.47
N LEU A 183 9.27 -12.96 -2.99
CA LEU A 183 8.24 -12.23 -2.25
C LEU A 183 8.74 -11.67 -0.91
N ASP A 184 9.68 -12.36 -0.27
CA ASP A 184 10.32 -11.95 1.00
C ASP A 184 11.16 -10.66 0.89
N MET A 185 11.59 -10.31 -0.32
CA MET A 185 12.27 -9.05 -0.61
C MET A 185 11.31 -7.87 -0.75
N ILE A 186 10.03 -8.14 -0.97
CA ILE A 186 9.00 -7.11 -1.14
C ILE A 186 8.44 -6.77 0.24
N LYS A 187 8.57 -5.51 0.69
CA LYS A 187 8.00 -5.07 1.97
C LYS A 187 6.60 -4.52 1.84
N VAL A 188 6.31 -3.87 0.72
CA VAL A 188 4.98 -3.34 0.40
C VAL A 188 4.62 -3.73 -1.03
N LEU A 189 3.44 -4.32 -1.20
CA LEU A 189 2.89 -4.68 -2.49
C LEU A 189 1.55 -3.97 -2.67
N ILE A 190 1.53 -3.00 -3.57
CA ILE A 190 0.37 -2.15 -3.87
C ILE A 190 -0.31 -2.64 -5.14
N PHE A 191 -1.63 -2.76 -5.08
CA PHE A 191 -2.49 -3.16 -6.20
C PHE A 191 -3.42 -2.01 -6.57
N ASP A 192 -3.14 -1.32 -7.66
CA ASP A 192 -4.08 -0.36 -8.23
C ASP A 192 -5.20 -1.08 -8.99
N GLU A 193 -6.42 -0.56 -8.85
CA GLU A 193 -7.64 -1.21 -9.38
C GLU A 193 -7.72 -2.70 -8.99
N CYS A 194 -7.54 -2.97 -7.69
CA CYS A 194 -7.43 -4.32 -7.13
C CYS A 194 -8.69 -5.19 -7.38
N HIS A 195 -9.84 -4.60 -7.75
CA HIS A 195 -11.04 -5.32 -8.19
C HIS A 195 -10.78 -6.23 -9.41
N ASN A 196 -9.67 -6.02 -10.14
CA ASN A 196 -9.24 -6.90 -11.23
C ASN A 196 -8.70 -8.26 -10.73
N ALA A 197 -8.42 -8.42 -9.45
CA ALA A 197 -7.88 -9.65 -8.86
C ALA A 197 -8.93 -10.78 -8.83
N ARG A 198 -9.24 -11.34 -9.99
CA ARG A 198 -10.24 -12.40 -10.17
C ARG A 198 -9.79 -13.44 -11.18
N GLY A 199 -10.21 -14.67 -10.98
CA GLY A 199 -9.96 -15.77 -11.91
C GLY A 199 -8.46 -15.95 -12.22
N ARG A 200 -8.10 -15.84 -13.49
CA ARG A 200 -6.72 -15.99 -13.98
C ARG A 200 -5.99 -14.65 -14.15
N HIS A 201 -6.51 -13.55 -13.61
CA HIS A 201 -5.81 -12.26 -13.68
C HIS A 201 -4.48 -12.34 -12.94
N PRO A 202 -3.39 -11.74 -13.43
CA PRO A 202 -2.08 -11.81 -12.78
C PRO A 202 -2.08 -11.39 -11.30
N TYR A 203 -2.94 -10.46 -10.88
CA TYR A 203 -3.12 -10.12 -9.45
C TYR A 203 -3.52 -11.34 -8.62
N ALA A 204 -4.53 -12.09 -9.10
CA ALA A 204 -4.99 -13.30 -8.40
C ALA A 204 -3.90 -14.37 -8.40
N CYS A 205 -3.18 -14.54 -9.51
CA CYS A 205 -2.08 -15.51 -9.60
C CYS A 205 -0.95 -15.17 -8.62
N ILE A 206 -0.53 -13.90 -8.51
CA ILE A 206 0.49 -13.45 -7.55
C ILE A 206 0.06 -13.80 -6.12
N MET A 207 -1.18 -13.49 -5.75
CA MET A 207 -1.68 -13.78 -4.41
C MET A 207 -1.76 -15.28 -4.13
N MET A 208 -2.33 -16.07 -5.06
CA MET A 208 -2.56 -17.50 -4.84
C MET A 208 -1.28 -18.35 -4.96
N GLU A 209 -0.45 -18.09 -5.99
CA GLU A 209 0.74 -18.89 -6.26
C GLU A 209 1.89 -18.60 -5.30
N PHE A 210 1.98 -17.37 -4.78
CA PHE A 210 3.11 -16.93 -3.95
C PHE A 210 2.69 -16.52 -2.54
N TYR A 211 1.80 -15.53 -2.41
CA TYR A 211 1.46 -14.98 -1.09
C TYR A 211 0.80 -16.03 -0.17
N HIS A 212 -0.30 -16.63 -0.61
CA HIS A 212 -1.03 -17.61 0.19
C HIS A 212 -0.23 -18.90 0.44
N ARG A 213 0.62 -19.32 -0.51
CA ARG A 213 1.53 -20.45 -0.27
C ARG A 213 2.53 -20.17 0.84
N GLN A 214 3.13 -18.99 0.85
CA GLN A 214 4.06 -18.60 1.90
C GLN A 214 3.33 -18.38 3.24
N LEU A 215 2.14 -17.82 3.22
CA LEU A 215 1.29 -17.68 4.40
C LEU A 215 0.98 -19.06 5.03
N ALA A 216 0.60 -20.04 4.22
CA ALA A 216 0.34 -21.40 4.68
C ALA A 216 1.59 -22.12 5.24
N SER A 217 2.78 -21.75 4.78
CA SER A 217 4.07 -22.31 5.24
C SER A 217 4.61 -21.57 6.47
N ASN A 218 3.84 -20.69 7.10
CA ASN A 218 4.26 -19.86 8.24
C ASN A 218 5.54 -19.04 7.99
N HIS A 219 5.79 -18.63 6.75
CA HIS A 219 6.89 -17.72 6.46
C HIS A 219 6.66 -16.37 7.14
N SER A 220 7.62 -15.95 7.97
CA SER A 220 7.50 -14.74 8.81
C SER A 220 7.63 -13.41 8.03
N GLN A 221 8.06 -13.45 6.78
CA GLN A 221 8.35 -12.25 5.99
C GLN A 221 7.45 -12.14 4.75
N LEU A 222 6.18 -11.83 4.99
CA LEU A 222 5.24 -11.50 3.92
C LEU A 222 5.16 -9.98 3.71
N PRO A 223 4.97 -9.52 2.46
CA PRO A 223 4.75 -8.10 2.19
C PRO A 223 3.45 -7.60 2.80
N ARG A 224 3.43 -6.32 3.16
CA ARG A 224 2.20 -5.58 3.42
C ARG A 224 1.42 -5.43 2.12
N ILE A 225 0.17 -5.89 2.10
CA ILE A 225 -0.72 -5.77 0.94
C ILE A 225 -1.56 -4.51 1.08
N PHE A 226 -1.55 -3.68 0.06
CA PHE A 226 -2.41 -2.52 -0.05
C PHE A 226 -3.15 -2.53 -1.39
N GLY A 227 -4.46 -2.77 -1.35
CA GLY A 227 -5.34 -2.71 -2.51
C GLY A 227 -6.09 -1.37 -2.56
N MET A 228 -6.19 -0.78 -3.73
CA MET A 228 -7.01 0.42 -3.93
C MET A 228 -7.87 0.28 -5.18
N THR A 229 -9.12 0.74 -5.12
CA THR A 229 -10.06 0.73 -6.25
C THR A 229 -11.16 1.77 -6.07
N ALA A 230 -11.71 2.23 -7.17
CA ALA A 230 -12.88 3.09 -7.17
C ALA A 230 -14.19 2.30 -7.03
N SER A 231 -14.20 1.04 -7.45
CA SER A 231 -15.37 0.17 -7.33
C SER A 231 -14.95 -1.24 -6.98
N PRO A 232 -15.51 -1.85 -5.93
CA PRO A 232 -15.19 -3.22 -5.57
C PRO A 232 -15.72 -4.23 -6.58
N ILE A 233 -16.61 -3.82 -7.49
CA ILE A 233 -17.31 -4.70 -8.43
C ILE A 233 -17.32 -4.10 -9.82
N LYS A 234 -17.01 -4.91 -10.84
CA LYS A 234 -17.32 -4.57 -12.24
C LYS A 234 -18.82 -4.71 -12.44
N ALA A 235 -19.50 -3.59 -12.62
CA ALA A 235 -20.94 -3.56 -12.96
C ALA A 235 -21.17 -4.24 -14.32
N LYS A 236 -21.56 -5.52 -14.30
CA LYS A 236 -22.18 -6.21 -15.43
C LYS A 236 -23.40 -6.96 -14.90
N GLY A 237 -24.57 -6.39 -15.15
CA GLY A 237 -25.86 -7.04 -14.93
C GLY A 237 -26.40 -6.91 -13.51
N SER A 238 -27.71 -6.85 -13.40
CA SER A 238 -28.51 -6.79 -12.18
C SER A 238 -28.15 -7.91 -11.21
N SER A 239 -27.22 -7.68 -10.33
CA SER A 239 -26.88 -8.63 -9.28
C SER A 239 -27.68 -8.33 -8.03
N SER A 240 -28.43 -9.32 -7.55
CA SER A 240 -29.04 -9.29 -6.24
C SER A 240 -28.00 -8.92 -5.17
N GLY A 241 -28.39 -8.17 -4.15
CA GLY A 241 -27.47 -7.69 -3.09
C GLY A 241 -26.60 -8.78 -2.46
N SER A 242 -27.04 -10.05 -2.47
CA SER A 242 -26.26 -11.19 -1.97
C SER A 242 -24.98 -11.45 -2.79
N ASN A 243 -25.00 -11.21 -4.10
CA ASN A 243 -23.84 -11.41 -4.96
C ASN A 243 -22.79 -10.29 -4.79
N TYR A 244 -23.24 -9.11 -4.40
CA TYR A 244 -22.37 -7.97 -4.10
C TYR A 244 -21.43 -8.27 -2.92
N TRP A 245 -21.99 -8.62 -1.79
CA TRP A 245 -21.21 -8.94 -0.57
C TRP A 245 -20.29 -10.15 -0.75
N LYS A 246 -20.73 -11.14 -1.51
CA LYS A 246 -19.90 -12.30 -1.83
C LYS A 246 -18.65 -11.89 -2.60
N GLN A 247 -18.78 -11.03 -3.61
CA GLN A 247 -17.63 -10.57 -4.42
C GLN A 247 -16.64 -9.72 -3.59
N ILE A 248 -17.12 -8.89 -2.66
CA ILE A 248 -16.26 -8.15 -1.73
C ILE A 248 -15.52 -9.14 -0.84
N SER A 249 -16.21 -10.10 -0.23
CA SER A 249 -15.60 -11.09 0.65
C SER A 249 -14.56 -11.96 -0.08
N GLU A 250 -14.81 -12.32 -1.33
CA GLU A 250 -13.84 -13.03 -2.18
C GLU A 250 -12.58 -12.19 -2.41
N LEU A 251 -12.72 -10.88 -2.67
CA LEU A 251 -11.59 -9.98 -2.86
C LEU A 251 -10.81 -9.78 -1.54
N GLU A 252 -11.50 -9.57 -0.42
CA GLU A 252 -10.89 -9.45 0.90
C GLU A 252 -10.09 -10.71 1.27
N ASN A 253 -10.68 -11.89 1.06
CA ASN A 253 -10.00 -13.16 1.31
C ASN A 253 -8.78 -13.32 0.40
N LEU A 254 -8.89 -12.99 -0.88
CA LEU A 254 -7.77 -13.08 -1.82
C LEU A 254 -6.62 -12.14 -1.42
N MET A 255 -6.92 -10.90 -1.04
CA MET A 255 -5.93 -9.91 -0.61
C MET A 255 -5.48 -10.11 0.85
N ASN A 256 -6.02 -11.11 1.55
CA ASN A 256 -5.78 -11.36 2.97
C ASN A 256 -5.97 -10.09 3.80
N SER A 257 -6.98 -9.28 3.44
CA SER A 257 -7.37 -8.07 4.16
C SER A 257 -8.51 -8.37 5.13
N LYS A 258 -8.50 -7.66 6.26
CA LYS A 258 -9.52 -7.81 7.30
C LYS A 258 -10.27 -6.51 7.51
#